data_e724145e19d54fe5ca279d796c45a5c7
#
_entry.id   e724145e19d54fe5ca279d796c45a5c7
#
_cell.length_a   1.000
_cell.length_b   1.000
_cell.length_c   1.000
_cell.angle_alpha   90.00
_cell.angle_beta   90.00
_cell.angle_gamma   90.00
#
_symmetry.space_group_name_H-M   'P 1'
#
loop_
_entity.id
_entity.type
_entity.pdbx_description
1 polymer ?
#
loop_
_entity_poly.entity_id
_entity_poly.type
_entity_poly.pdbx_seq_one_letter_code
_entity_poly.pdbx_strand_id
1 'polypeptide(L)'
;LAIDRLNAQARQKLEKKMGDSWQKFGTLGFFRTHDLDDDQRDSLSLGTTSILLAFSARLGYRVLSAQPLSFSENEIKWVAVDGESAKWDSVRIALSKAGKTITLDYISLDLSDKKLQQSEPVQKWIDASARSPVFLKAASHLLQKPSFSILRQSLLNYSPVLVQDETGLDYTDLKKIGRTRLYGNFVKA
;
A
#
# COMPACT_ATOMS: atom_id res chain seq x y z
N LEU A 1 -15.90 -8.89 1.39
CA LEU A 1 -16.95 -8.70 0.37
C LEU A 1 -17.30 -10.07 -0.19
N ALA A 2 -18.51 -10.55 0.07
CA ALA A 2 -18.98 -11.79 -0.56
C ALA A 2 -19.62 -11.42 -1.90
N ILE A 3 -18.84 -11.42 -2.97
CA ILE A 3 -19.27 -11.11 -4.34
C ILE A 3 -20.46 -12.00 -4.73
N ASP A 4 -20.51 -13.22 -4.21
CA ASP A 4 -21.58 -14.19 -4.45
C ASP A 4 -22.94 -13.77 -3.88
N ARG A 5 -22.97 -12.81 -2.96
CA ARG A 5 -24.20 -12.28 -2.35
C ARG A 5 -24.73 -11.02 -3.05
N LEU A 6 -24.03 -10.50 -4.03
CA LEU A 6 -24.49 -9.35 -4.79
C LEU A 6 -25.57 -9.75 -5.78
N ASN A 7 -26.63 -8.93 -5.88
CA ASN A 7 -27.58 -9.08 -6.98
C ASN A 7 -26.92 -8.73 -8.33
N ALA A 8 -27.55 -9.09 -9.43
CA ALA A 8 -26.99 -8.93 -10.78
C ALA A 8 -26.62 -7.47 -11.10
N GLN A 9 -27.45 -6.51 -10.68
CA GLN A 9 -27.22 -5.09 -10.93
C GLN A 9 -26.04 -4.54 -10.14
N ALA A 10 -25.89 -4.94 -8.86
CA ALA A 10 -24.75 -4.56 -8.03
C ALA A 10 -23.45 -5.18 -8.55
N ARG A 11 -23.50 -6.43 -9.03
CA ARG A 11 -22.36 -7.11 -9.67
C ARG A 11 -21.92 -6.37 -10.94
N GLN A 12 -22.84 -6.05 -11.83
CA GLN A 12 -22.52 -5.33 -13.06
C GLN A 12 -21.93 -3.93 -12.79
N LYS A 13 -22.48 -3.21 -11.81
CA LYS A 13 -21.92 -1.91 -11.37
C LYS A 13 -20.50 -2.06 -10.84
N LEU A 14 -20.24 -3.11 -10.05
CA LEU A 14 -18.94 -3.43 -9.52
C LEU A 14 -17.92 -3.76 -10.63
N GLU A 15 -18.29 -4.65 -11.54
CA GLU A 15 -17.45 -5.05 -12.69
C GLU A 15 -17.07 -3.84 -13.55
N LYS A 16 -18.04 -2.95 -13.83
CA LYS A 16 -17.77 -1.71 -14.55
C LYS A 16 -16.76 -0.84 -13.82
N LYS A 17 -16.96 -0.58 -12.54
CA LYS A 17 -16.05 0.26 -11.73
C LYS A 17 -14.64 -0.34 -11.64
N MET A 18 -14.55 -1.67 -11.50
CA MET A 18 -13.25 -2.37 -11.56
C MET A 18 -12.58 -2.18 -12.92
N GLY A 19 -13.33 -2.32 -14.01
CA GLY A 19 -12.84 -2.08 -15.38
C GLY A 19 -12.31 -0.66 -15.55
N ASP A 20 -13.04 0.34 -15.08
CA ASP A 20 -12.64 1.76 -15.13
C ASP A 20 -11.33 2.00 -14.35
N SER A 21 -11.18 1.40 -13.16
CA SER A 21 -9.94 1.49 -12.36
C SER A 21 -8.75 0.84 -13.09
N TRP A 22 -8.95 -0.31 -13.71
CA TRP A 22 -7.92 -0.98 -14.51
C TRP A 22 -7.53 -0.18 -15.75
N GLN A 23 -8.50 0.44 -16.41
CA GLN A 23 -8.24 1.29 -17.56
C GLN A 23 -7.41 2.51 -17.16
N LYS A 24 -7.76 3.18 -16.05
CA LYS A 24 -6.96 4.28 -15.50
C LYS A 24 -5.52 3.86 -15.24
N PHE A 25 -5.31 2.70 -14.59
CA PHE A 25 -3.99 2.16 -14.34
C PHE A 25 -3.20 1.90 -15.63
N GLY A 26 -3.82 1.24 -16.61
CA GLY A 26 -3.18 0.91 -17.89
C GLY A 26 -2.83 2.15 -18.74
N THR A 27 -3.63 3.21 -18.65
CA THR A 27 -3.43 4.45 -19.42
C THR A 27 -2.30 5.30 -18.85
N LEU A 28 -2.14 5.31 -17.52
CA LEU A 28 -1.16 6.19 -16.87
C LEU A 28 0.26 5.62 -16.90
N GLY A 29 0.43 4.31 -17.08
CA GLY A 29 1.74 3.66 -17.08
C GLY A 29 2.49 3.72 -15.72
N PHE A 30 1.91 4.37 -14.71
CA PHE A 30 2.42 4.44 -13.34
C PHE A 30 1.27 4.62 -12.34
N PHE A 31 1.51 4.27 -11.09
CA PHE A 31 0.54 4.42 -10.02
C PHE A 31 0.37 5.89 -9.62
N ARG A 32 -0.78 6.47 -9.89
CA ARG A 32 -1.24 7.67 -9.22
C ARG A 32 -2.11 7.25 -8.03
N THR A 33 -1.48 7.07 -6.90
CA THR A 33 -2.14 6.60 -5.69
C THR A 33 -3.31 7.48 -5.26
N HIS A 34 -3.18 8.81 -5.41
CA HIS A 34 -4.24 9.74 -5.05
C HIS A 34 -5.54 9.51 -5.84
N ASP A 35 -5.45 9.36 -7.16
CA ASP A 35 -6.63 9.17 -8.01
C ASP A 35 -7.30 7.78 -7.75
N LEU A 36 -6.50 6.78 -7.35
CA LEU A 36 -6.98 5.45 -7.00
C LEU A 36 -7.52 5.37 -5.57
N ASP A 37 -7.03 6.21 -4.67
CA ASP A 37 -7.50 6.28 -3.29
C ASP A 37 -8.90 6.89 -3.20
N ASP A 38 -9.24 7.86 -4.05
CA ASP A 38 -10.59 8.41 -4.12
C ASP A 38 -11.59 7.34 -4.57
N ASP A 39 -11.22 6.50 -5.55
CA ASP A 39 -12.03 5.36 -5.97
C ASP A 39 -12.16 4.29 -4.85
N GLN A 40 -11.13 4.11 -4.03
CA GLN A 40 -11.11 3.14 -2.94
C GLN A 40 -12.06 3.51 -1.80
N ARG A 41 -12.25 4.78 -1.52
CA ARG A 41 -13.16 5.27 -0.45
C ARG A 41 -14.60 4.84 -0.66
N ASP A 42 -14.98 4.49 -1.87
CA ASP A 42 -16.33 4.06 -2.20
C ASP A 42 -16.53 2.53 -2.10
N SER A 43 -15.48 1.73 -2.22
CA SER A 43 -15.59 0.27 -2.19
C SER A 43 -14.21 -0.42 -2.11
N LEU A 44 -14.13 -1.51 -1.32
CA LEU A 44 -12.96 -2.41 -1.22
C LEU A 44 -12.44 -2.95 -2.55
N SER A 45 -13.31 -3.05 -3.54
CA SER A 45 -12.99 -3.60 -4.86
C SER A 45 -12.50 -2.54 -5.85
N LEU A 46 -12.38 -1.29 -5.42
CA LEU A 46 -11.94 -0.18 -6.27
C LEU A 46 -10.52 0.27 -5.92
N GLY A 47 -9.97 1.09 -6.76
CA GLY A 47 -8.67 1.72 -6.56
C GLY A 47 -7.53 0.73 -6.37
N THR A 48 -6.60 1.08 -5.51
CA THR A 48 -5.38 0.30 -5.24
C THR A 48 -5.67 -1.10 -4.73
N THR A 49 -6.73 -1.30 -3.95
CA THR A 49 -7.09 -2.62 -3.42
C THR A 49 -7.40 -3.63 -4.53
N SER A 50 -8.16 -3.24 -5.55
CA SER A 50 -8.50 -4.14 -6.66
C SER A 50 -7.25 -4.60 -7.40
N ILE A 51 -6.28 -3.72 -7.57
CA ILE A 51 -5.00 -4.00 -8.21
C ILE A 51 -4.18 -4.98 -7.36
N LEU A 52 -4.07 -4.74 -6.06
CA LEU A 52 -3.37 -5.62 -5.13
C LEU A 52 -3.98 -7.03 -5.13
N LEU A 53 -5.31 -7.14 -5.12
CA LEU A 53 -6.02 -8.42 -5.17
C LEU A 53 -5.75 -9.16 -6.48
N ALA A 54 -5.82 -8.48 -7.61
CA ALA A 54 -5.61 -9.08 -8.91
C ALA A 54 -4.15 -9.54 -9.11
N PHE A 55 -3.17 -8.72 -8.72
CA PHE A 55 -1.77 -9.14 -8.76
C PHE A 55 -1.48 -10.29 -7.80
N SER A 56 -2.05 -10.28 -6.62
CA SER A 56 -1.92 -11.40 -5.67
C SER A 56 -2.44 -12.70 -6.28
N ALA A 57 -3.63 -12.66 -6.88
CA ALA A 57 -4.22 -13.83 -7.56
C ALA A 57 -3.36 -14.29 -8.75
N ARG A 58 -2.85 -13.37 -9.57
CA ARG A 58 -1.97 -13.69 -10.69
C ARG A 58 -0.65 -14.32 -10.25
N LEU A 59 -0.13 -13.94 -9.09
CA LEU A 59 1.06 -14.53 -8.49
C LEU A 59 0.77 -15.89 -7.82
N GLY A 60 -0.46 -16.38 -7.90
CA GLY A 60 -0.88 -17.68 -7.37
C GLY A 60 -1.20 -17.67 -5.87
N TYR A 61 -1.45 -16.49 -5.31
CA TYR A 61 -1.99 -16.38 -3.95
C TYR A 61 -3.50 -16.53 -3.96
N ARG A 62 -4.02 -17.27 -2.98
CA ARG A 62 -5.44 -17.28 -2.66
C ARG A 62 -5.74 -16.16 -1.66
N VAL A 63 -6.67 -15.29 -1.98
CA VAL A 63 -7.17 -14.27 -1.07
C VAL A 63 -8.07 -14.95 -0.04
N LEU A 64 -7.73 -14.84 1.23
CA LEU A 64 -8.50 -15.38 2.35
C LEU A 64 -9.51 -14.35 2.86
N SER A 65 -9.07 -13.09 2.97
CA SER A 65 -9.92 -11.97 3.36
C SER A 65 -9.33 -10.65 2.88
N ALA A 66 -10.19 -9.67 2.69
CA ALA A 66 -9.81 -8.27 2.53
C ALA A 66 -10.71 -7.45 3.46
N GLN A 67 -10.11 -6.74 4.40
CA GLN A 67 -10.78 -6.01 5.45
C GLN A 67 -10.41 -4.54 5.37
N PRO A 68 -11.38 -3.62 5.17
CA PRO A 68 -11.12 -2.20 5.27
C PRO A 68 -10.76 -1.84 6.70
N LEU A 69 -9.86 -0.90 6.85
CA LEU A 69 -9.41 -0.40 8.15
C LEU A 69 -9.45 1.12 8.11
N SER A 70 -9.85 1.72 9.21
CA SER A 70 -9.64 3.14 9.46
C SER A 70 -8.46 3.30 10.40
N PHE A 71 -7.51 4.11 9.99
CA PHE A 71 -6.34 4.43 10.78
C PHE A 71 -6.55 5.79 11.45
N SER A 72 -6.55 5.81 12.80
CA SER A 72 -6.61 7.05 13.55
C SER A 72 -5.20 7.56 13.85
N GLU A 73 -4.90 8.78 13.46
CA GLU A 73 -3.62 9.43 13.77
C GLU A 73 -3.40 9.62 15.28
N ASN A 74 -4.45 9.58 16.09
CA ASN A 74 -4.40 9.75 17.54
C ASN A 74 -4.26 8.43 18.31
N GLU A 75 -4.59 7.32 17.68
CA GLU A 75 -4.48 5.98 18.25
C GLU A 75 -3.96 4.99 17.22
N ILE A 76 -2.96 4.20 17.61
CA ILE A 76 -2.49 3.09 16.77
C ILE A 76 -3.46 1.90 16.95
N LYS A 77 -4.70 2.10 16.58
CA LYS A 77 -5.69 1.02 16.55
C LYS A 77 -6.19 0.83 15.15
N TRP A 78 -6.07 -0.38 14.68
CA TRP A 78 -6.76 -0.83 13.50
C TRP A 78 -8.22 -1.09 13.88
N VAL A 79 -9.10 -0.29 13.36
CA VAL A 79 -10.53 -0.46 13.58
C VAL A 79 -11.14 -0.97 12.29
N ALA A 80 -11.78 -2.14 12.35
CA ALA A 80 -12.56 -2.63 11.23
C ALA A 80 -13.71 -1.66 10.96
N VAL A 81 -13.88 -1.28 9.71
CA VAL A 81 -14.93 -0.39 9.29
C VAL A 81 -16.09 -1.24 8.80
N ASP A 82 -17.20 -1.19 9.52
CA ASP A 82 -18.43 -1.86 9.16
C ASP A 82 -19.41 -0.86 8.51
N GLY A 83 -19.96 -1.25 7.36
CA GLY A 83 -21.02 -0.50 6.68
C GLY A 83 -20.61 0.14 5.34
N GLU A 84 -21.62 0.37 4.50
CA GLU A 84 -21.43 0.88 3.13
C GLU A 84 -21.05 2.37 3.06
N SER A 85 -21.22 3.12 4.14
CA SER A 85 -21.00 4.58 4.19
C SER A 85 -19.71 4.98 4.90
N ALA A 86 -18.97 4.05 5.45
CA ALA A 86 -17.74 4.37 6.17
C ALA A 86 -16.60 4.66 5.19
N LYS A 87 -16.00 5.83 5.31
CA LYS A 87 -14.79 6.18 4.57
C LYS A 87 -13.62 5.42 5.17
N TRP A 88 -12.86 4.73 4.34
CA TRP A 88 -11.67 4.02 4.73
C TRP A 88 -10.55 4.29 3.71
N ASP A 89 -9.36 4.34 4.20
CA ASP A 89 -8.15 4.71 3.45
C ASP A 89 -7.10 3.59 3.46
N SER A 90 -7.40 2.52 4.17
CA SER A 90 -6.47 1.43 4.38
C SER A 90 -7.16 0.09 4.29
N VAL A 91 -6.41 -0.96 3.92
CA VAL A 91 -6.94 -2.32 3.82
C VAL A 91 -5.90 -3.33 4.30
N ARG A 92 -6.38 -4.34 5.04
CA ARG A 92 -5.64 -5.55 5.38
C ARG A 92 -6.10 -6.71 4.53
N ILE A 93 -5.18 -7.34 3.83
CA ILE A 93 -5.45 -8.48 2.96
C ILE A 93 -4.69 -9.68 3.51
N ALA A 94 -5.43 -10.76 3.84
CA ALA A 94 -4.83 -12.03 4.18
C ALA A 94 -4.73 -12.91 2.92
N LEU A 95 -3.53 -13.40 2.66
CA LEU A 95 -3.19 -14.16 1.46
C LEU A 95 -2.59 -15.52 1.85
N SER A 96 -2.88 -16.56 1.06
CA SER A 96 -2.30 -17.89 1.27
C SER A 96 -1.69 -18.44 -0.01
N LYS A 97 -0.49 -19.01 0.09
CA LYS A 97 0.19 -19.71 -0.99
C LYS A 97 1.06 -20.84 -0.43
N ALA A 98 0.96 -22.04 -1.01
CA ALA A 98 1.75 -23.21 -0.61
C ALA A 98 1.72 -23.48 0.92
N GLY A 99 0.55 -23.39 1.54
CA GLY A 99 0.35 -23.65 2.97
C GLY A 99 0.81 -22.51 3.90
N LYS A 100 1.41 -21.45 3.36
CA LYS A 100 1.82 -20.27 4.14
C LYS A 100 0.79 -19.17 4.03
N THR A 101 0.55 -18.47 5.13
CA THR A 101 -0.29 -17.27 5.16
C THR A 101 0.59 -16.04 5.36
N ILE A 102 0.33 -14.99 4.59
CA ILE A 102 0.95 -13.68 4.74
C ILE A 102 -0.14 -12.62 4.84
N THR A 103 0.19 -11.52 5.48
CA THR A 103 -0.66 -10.33 5.57
C THR A 103 -0.03 -9.22 4.74
N LEU A 104 -0.84 -8.58 3.91
CA LEU A 104 -0.51 -7.37 3.17
C LEU A 104 -1.35 -6.23 3.71
N ASP A 105 -0.71 -5.25 4.31
CA ASP A 105 -1.36 -4.01 4.77
C ASP A 105 -1.05 -2.90 3.76
N TYR A 106 -2.08 -2.36 3.15
CA TYR A 106 -2.00 -1.14 2.35
C TYR A 106 -2.54 0.03 3.16
N ILE A 107 -1.77 1.11 3.19
CA ILE A 107 -2.06 2.27 4.00
C ILE A 107 -1.85 3.52 3.16
N SER A 108 -2.88 4.36 3.09
CA SER A 108 -2.83 5.70 2.51
C SER A 108 -2.77 6.72 3.64
N LEU A 109 -1.59 7.29 3.87
CA LEU A 109 -1.34 8.23 4.96
C LEU A 109 -0.33 9.29 4.51
N ASP A 110 -0.50 10.53 4.96
CA ASP A 110 0.53 11.57 4.80
C ASP A 110 1.69 11.30 5.76
N LEU A 111 2.81 10.85 5.19
CA LEU A 111 4.03 10.51 5.92
C LEU A 111 5.09 11.62 5.88
N SER A 112 4.67 12.87 5.61
CA SER A 112 5.57 14.02 5.69
C SER A 112 6.04 14.29 7.12
N ASP A 113 7.23 14.85 7.27
CA ASP A 113 7.82 15.18 8.57
C ASP A 113 6.90 16.07 9.39
N LYS A 114 6.19 17.01 8.75
CA LYS A 114 5.20 17.86 9.40
C LYS A 114 4.11 17.06 10.10
N LYS A 115 3.60 16.02 9.44
CA LYS A 115 2.57 15.15 10.01
C LYS A 115 3.14 14.21 11.07
N LEU A 116 4.29 13.63 10.82
CA LEU A 116 4.94 12.73 11.76
C LEU A 116 5.35 13.44 13.06
N GLN A 117 5.81 14.69 12.99
CA GLN A 117 6.15 15.48 14.17
C GLN A 117 4.94 15.88 15.03
N GLN A 118 3.76 15.95 14.43
CA GLN A 118 2.52 16.29 15.14
C GLN A 118 1.89 15.09 15.88
N SER A 119 2.34 13.88 15.59
CA SER A 119 1.75 12.67 16.17
C SER A 119 2.81 11.65 16.53
N GLU A 120 3.21 11.63 17.81
CA GLU A 120 4.09 10.59 18.35
C GLU A 120 3.56 9.16 18.10
N PRO A 121 2.24 8.88 18.23
CA PRO A 121 1.71 7.57 17.89
C PRO A 121 1.96 7.16 16.44
N VAL A 122 1.81 8.08 15.47
CA VAL A 122 2.08 7.79 14.05
C VAL A 122 3.55 7.51 13.83
N GLN A 123 4.44 8.26 14.47
CA GLN A 123 5.89 8.01 14.36
C GLN A 123 6.27 6.63 14.92
N LYS A 124 5.77 6.26 16.09
CA LYS A 124 5.96 4.92 16.66
C LYS A 124 5.43 3.82 15.74
N TRP A 125 4.30 4.07 15.11
CA TRP A 125 3.74 3.13 14.14
C TRP A 125 4.64 2.98 12.90
N ILE A 126 5.20 4.07 12.37
CA ILE A 126 6.15 4.03 11.25
C ILE A 126 7.37 3.17 11.62
N ASP A 127 7.96 3.39 12.79
CA ASP A 127 9.11 2.63 13.25
C ASP A 127 8.78 1.13 13.40
N ALA A 128 7.60 0.81 13.90
CA ALA A 128 7.12 -0.57 13.98
C ALA A 128 6.89 -1.18 12.59
N SER A 129 6.27 -0.42 11.67
CA SER A 129 5.97 -0.86 10.30
C SER A 129 7.24 -1.01 9.46
N ALA A 130 8.23 -0.15 9.65
CA ALA A 130 9.53 -0.27 8.99
C ALA A 130 10.26 -1.58 9.34
N ARG A 131 9.95 -2.18 10.50
CA ARG A 131 10.48 -3.50 10.92
C ARG A 131 9.73 -4.69 10.31
N SER A 132 8.69 -4.46 9.53
CA SER A 132 7.98 -5.52 8.82
C SER A 132 8.93 -6.27 7.89
N PRO A 133 8.69 -7.57 7.61
CA PRO A 133 9.57 -8.36 6.74
C PRO A 133 9.86 -7.72 5.39
N VAL A 134 8.89 -7.01 4.84
CA VAL A 134 9.02 -6.23 3.60
C VAL A 134 8.26 -4.93 3.75
N PHE A 135 8.91 -3.82 3.45
CA PHE A 135 8.28 -2.51 3.31
C PHE A 135 8.34 -2.08 1.85
N LEU A 136 7.19 -1.78 1.25
CA LEU A 136 7.08 -1.26 -0.11
C LEU A 136 6.63 0.19 -0.05
N LYS A 137 7.44 1.11 -0.55
CA LYS A 137 7.09 2.53 -0.61
C LYS A 137 6.60 2.90 -2.00
N ALA A 138 5.28 3.08 -2.13
CA ALA A 138 4.72 3.74 -3.30
C ALA A 138 5.15 5.21 -3.32
N ALA A 139 5.26 5.81 -4.51
CA ALA A 139 5.78 7.16 -4.70
C ALA A 139 7.17 7.34 -4.04
N SER A 140 8.09 6.46 -4.36
CA SER A 140 9.43 6.38 -3.74
C SER A 140 10.23 7.67 -3.85
N HIS A 141 10.01 8.49 -4.89
CA HIS A 141 10.65 9.79 -5.07
C HIS A 141 10.48 10.73 -3.86
N LEU A 142 9.42 10.54 -3.06
CA LEU A 142 9.21 11.33 -1.84
C LEU A 142 10.31 11.09 -0.81
N LEU A 143 10.94 9.91 -0.81
CA LEU A 143 12.02 9.59 0.11
C LEU A 143 13.26 10.46 -0.09
N GLN A 144 13.43 11.07 -1.27
CA GLN A 144 14.52 12.01 -1.53
C GLN A 144 14.24 13.42 -1.01
N LYS A 145 12.96 13.77 -0.79
CA LYS A 145 12.58 15.12 -0.36
C LYS A 145 12.99 15.38 1.11
N PRO A 146 13.47 16.58 1.43
CA PRO A 146 13.79 16.97 2.81
C PRO A 146 12.63 16.77 3.79
N SER A 147 11.40 17.00 3.32
CA SER A 147 10.18 16.86 4.12
C SER A 147 9.76 15.43 4.45
N PHE A 148 10.55 14.43 4.10
CA PHE A 148 10.34 13.01 4.42
C PHE A 148 11.55 12.40 5.12
N SER A 149 12.31 13.22 5.86
CA SER A 149 13.55 12.80 6.51
C SER A 149 13.28 11.78 7.63
N ILE A 150 12.22 11.92 8.39
CA ILE A 150 11.86 11.01 9.49
C ILE A 150 11.54 9.62 8.92
N LEU A 151 10.65 9.55 7.93
CA LEU A 151 10.32 8.28 7.28
C LEU A 151 11.58 7.62 6.69
N ARG A 152 12.39 8.39 5.96
CA ARG A 152 13.64 7.90 5.38
C ARG A 152 14.55 7.31 6.44
N GLN A 153 14.75 7.99 7.55
CA GLN A 153 15.59 7.53 8.64
C GLN A 153 15.06 6.24 9.27
N SER A 154 13.75 6.15 9.51
CA SER A 154 13.11 4.93 10.03
C SER A 154 13.31 3.74 9.09
N LEU A 155 13.13 3.93 7.79
CA LEU A 155 13.32 2.87 6.81
C LEU A 155 14.79 2.42 6.74
N LEU A 156 15.73 3.37 6.71
CA LEU A 156 17.16 3.06 6.68
C LEU A 156 17.63 2.34 7.95
N ASN A 157 17.07 2.66 9.11
CA ASN A 157 17.48 2.07 10.38
C ASN A 157 16.85 0.69 10.63
N TYR A 158 15.64 0.46 10.18
CA TYR A 158 14.85 -0.66 10.68
C TYR A 158 14.38 -1.64 9.59
N SER A 159 14.32 -1.23 8.32
CA SER A 159 13.71 -2.06 7.29
C SER A 159 14.61 -3.24 6.89
N PRO A 160 14.18 -4.49 7.10
CA PRO A 160 14.94 -5.66 6.62
C PRO A 160 14.97 -5.73 5.10
N VAL A 161 13.86 -5.39 4.46
CA VAL A 161 13.72 -5.34 3.00
C VAL A 161 12.87 -4.13 2.62
N LEU A 162 13.51 -3.17 1.94
CA LEU A 162 12.84 -2.03 1.33
C LEU A 162 12.70 -2.27 -0.17
N VAL A 163 11.47 -2.20 -0.68
CA VAL A 163 11.17 -2.24 -2.12
C VAL A 163 10.75 -0.86 -2.58
N GLN A 164 11.43 -0.35 -3.57
CA GLN A 164 11.17 0.95 -4.18
C GLN A 164 11.47 0.91 -5.68
N ASP A 165 11.01 1.93 -6.40
CA ASP A 165 11.44 2.19 -7.77
C ASP A 165 12.75 3.01 -7.79
N GLU A 166 13.29 3.27 -8.99
CA GLU A 166 14.54 4.01 -9.21
C GLU A 166 14.49 5.47 -8.75
N THR A 167 13.31 6.01 -8.49
CA THR A 167 13.14 7.39 -8.01
C THR A 167 13.25 7.53 -6.49
N GLY A 168 13.42 6.40 -5.78
CA GLY A 168 13.53 6.36 -4.33
C GLY A 168 14.89 6.79 -3.80
N LEU A 169 15.31 6.16 -2.71
CA LEU A 169 16.63 6.41 -2.12
C LEU A 169 17.76 6.03 -3.07
N ASP A 170 18.83 6.79 -3.03
CA ASP A 170 20.00 6.53 -3.83
C ASP A 170 20.60 5.15 -3.53
N TYR A 171 21.12 4.52 -4.58
CA TYR A 171 21.78 3.22 -4.47
C TYR A 171 22.92 3.22 -3.45
N THR A 172 23.66 4.33 -3.33
CA THR A 172 24.75 4.51 -2.38
C THR A 172 24.28 4.43 -0.93
N ASP A 173 23.09 4.94 -0.63
CA ASP A 173 22.50 4.86 0.70
C ASP A 173 21.96 3.46 0.99
N LEU A 174 21.26 2.86 0.04
CA LEU A 174 20.75 1.50 0.15
C LEU A 174 21.89 0.48 0.35
N LYS A 175 23.03 0.67 -0.29
CA LYS A 175 24.20 -0.21 -0.19
C LYS A 175 24.79 -0.23 1.22
N LYS A 176 24.61 0.84 2.00
CA LYS A 176 25.09 0.92 3.39
C LYS A 176 24.31 0.05 4.36
N ILE A 177 23.04 -0.25 4.05
CA ILE A 177 22.13 -0.95 4.96
C ILE A 177 21.93 -2.43 4.66
N GLY A 178 22.55 -2.98 3.61
CA GLY A 178 22.43 -4.41 3.33
C GLY A 178 22.69 -4.82 1.89
N ARG A 179 22.18 -6.00 1.53
CA ARG A 179 22.28 -6.52 0.16
C ARG A 179 21.22 -5.83 -0.72
N THR A 180 21.69 -5.01 -1.65
CA THR A 180 20.83 -4.39 -2.66
C THR A 180 20.68 -5.31 -3.87
N ARG A 181 19.47 -5.49 -4.36
CA ARG A 181 19.16 -6.19 -5.62
C ARG A 181 18.49 -5.20 -6.56
N LEU A 182 19.02 -5.12 -7.77
CA LEU A 182 18.46 -4.28 -8.83
C LEU A 182 17.68 -5.16 -9.79
N TYR A 183 16.50 -4.70 -10.18
CA TYR A 183 15.65 -5.34 -11.16
C TYR A 183 15.37 -4.35 -12.29
N GLY A 184 15.58 -4.77 -13.52
CA GLY A 184 15.40 -3.93 -14.70
C GLY A 184 16.72 -3.57 -15.41
N ASN A 185 16.64 -2.70 -16.40
CA ASN A 185 17.78 -2.22 -17.15
C ASN A 185 18.33 -0.94 -16.50
N PHE A 186 19.37 -1.09 -15.71
CA PHE A 186 20.08 0.05 -15.14
C PHE A 186 21.27 0.42 -16.01
N VAL A 187 21.27 1.64 -16.52
CA VAL A 187 22.45 2.25 -17.12
C VAL A 187 23.28 2.78 -15.98
N LYS A 188 24.54 2.32 -15.87
CA LYS A 188 25.49 2.92 -14.93
C LYS A 188 25.70 4.37 -15.37
N ALA A 189 25.33 5.32 -14.50
CA ALA A 189 25.76 6.71 -14.65
C ALA A 189 27.27 6.83 -14.41
#